data_9ad4d743724f558d94999690e061980e
#
_entry.id   9ad4d743724f558d94999690e061980e
#
_cell.length_a   1.000
_cell.length_b   1.000
_cell.length_c   1.000
_cell.angle_alpha   90.00
_cell.angle_beta   90.00
_cell.angle_gamma   90.00
#
_symmetry.space_group_name_H-M   'P 1'
#
loop_
_entity.id
_entity.type
_entity.pdbx_description
1 polymer ?
#
loop_
_entity_poly.entity_id
_entity_poly.type
_entity_poly.pdbx_seq_one_letter_code
_entity_poly.pdbx_strand_id
1 'polypeptide(L)'
;MRPFARPSAVLPLRRKAETGLRAPLKMLVGICVAAIAITAFAADPWKDKEYKAWTMEDVQKVLFDSPWVKMVEVGAPWLKGSTHFLTPLPVDCNGRPEWGKGDRTPSSWATGATESIVIFQVTWQSSRTVRAAKFRQSSLCGRVDPEKGDDLLEDTPDDYIIIVNSPDMTPFEGLDEDGLIKITNLVDPKTQKKIAPESVLIAKYGGRTTPYQLTFKFPRKTAAGEPTIPADEKEIEFFSQAGKVKLKAKFQLSKMTGKNGPDL
;
A
#
# COMPACT_ATOMS: atom_id res chain seq x y z
N MET A 1 -42.43 49.77 -28.09
CA MET A 1 -43.01 50.92 -27.35
C MET A 1 -42.14 51.20 -26.13
N ARG A 2 -41.70 52.36 -26.14
CA ARG A 2 -41.05 53.30 -25.25
C ARG A 2 -41.02 53.08 -23.74
N PRO A 3 -40.10 53.79 -23.09
CA PRO A 3 -39.39 53.49 -21.84
C PRO A 3 -39.83 54.44 -20.72
N PHE A 4 -39.30 54.29 -19.54
CA PHE A 4 -39.19 55.34 -18.51
C PHE A 4 -38.32 54.81 -17.37
N ALA A 5 -37.28 55.35 -17.02
CA ALA A 5 -36.79 56.67 -16.56
C ALA A 5 -36.29 56.50 -15.10
N ARG A 6 -35.05 56.89 -14.91
CA ARG A 6 -34.40 57.12 -13.60
C ARG A 6 -35.04 58.35 -12.89
N PRO A 7 -34.82 58.47 -11.60
CA PRO A 7 -33.98 59.60 -11.23
C PRO A 7 -32.92 59.34 -10.16
N SER A 8 -31.98 60.27 -10.23
CA SER A 8 -30.78 60.45 -9.41
C SER A 8 -31.04 61.19 -8.11
N ALA A 9 -29.95 61.25 -7.35
CA ALA A 9 -29.59 62.24 -6.31
C ALA A 9 -30.01 61.86 -4.88
N VAL A 10 -29.20 61.99 -3.84
CA VAL A 10 -28.33 63.09 -3.39
C VAL A 10 -27.46 62.60 -2.26
N LEU A 11 -26.18 62.96 -2.25
CA LEU A 11 -25.28 62.92 -1.09
C LEU A 11 -25.67 64.00 -0.07
N PRO A 12 -25.36 63.82 1.21
CA PRO A 12 -24.41 64.73 1.83
C PRO A 12 -23.37 64.13 2.80
N LEU A 13 -22.21 64.57 2.64
CA LEU A 13 -21.13 65.05 3.49
C LEU A 13 -21.11 64.74 5.03
N ARG A 14 -19.93 64.17 5.40
CA ARG A 14 -19.04 64.61 6.47
C ARG A 14 -19.46 64.44 7.95
N ARG A 15 -18.71 63.62 8.64
CA ARG A 15 -18.09 64.01 9.95
C ARG A 15 -16.86 63.11 10.24
N LYS A 16 -15.75 63.82 10.48
CA LYS A 16 -14.55 63.32 11.15
C LYS A 16 -14.89 62.99 12.63
N ALA A 17 -14.39 61.90 13.12
CA ALA A 17 -14.10 61.74 14.54
C ALA A 17 -12.87 60.81 14.65
N GLU A 18 -11.78 61.41 15.05
CA GLU A 18 -10.58 60.74 15.57
C GLU A 18 -10.90 60.24 16.94
N THR A 19 -10.69 58.93 17.18
CA THR A 19 -10.49 58.48 18.56
C THR A 19 -9.58 57.27 18.51
N GLY A 20 -8.51 57.38 19.26
CA GLY A 20 -7.35 56.53 19.34
C GLY A 20 -7.64 55.08 19.64
N LEU A 21 -7.03 54.21 18.84
CA LEU A 21 -6.97 52.79 19.07
C LEU A 21 -5.72 52.46 19.90
N ARG A 22 -5.91 52.29 21.20
CA ARG A 22 -4.99 51.51 22.02
C ARG A 22 -5.56 50.12 22.10
N ALA A 23 -5.15 49.25 21.17
CA ALA A 23 -5.42 47.81 21.27
C ALA A 23 -4.53 47.19 22.33
N PRO A 24 -5.08 46.39 23.23
CA PRO A 24 -4.28 45.75 24.29
C PRO A 24 -3.47 44.59 23.67
N LEU A 25 -2.17 44.67 23.89
CA LEU A 25 -1.12 43.71 23.49
C LEU A 25 -1.34 42.27 24.03
N LYS A 26 -2.41 42.00 24.71
CA LYS A 26 -2.73 40.68 25.31
C LYS A 26 -3.45 39.72 24.34
N MET A 27 -3.89 40.17 23.16
CA MET A 27 -4.63 39.31 22.20
C MET A 27 -3.74 38.62 21.16
N LEU A 28 -2.47 38.99 21.06
CA LEU A 28 -1.53 38.44 20.08
C LEU A 28 -0.84 37.16 20.56
N VAL A 29 -0.86 36.84 21.88
CA VAL A 29 -0.24 35.63 22.43
C VAL A 29 -1.17 34.40 22.27
N GLY A 30 -2.47 34.61 22.16
CA GLY A 30 -3.45 33.51 22.03
C GLY A 30 -3.49 32.82 20.68
N ILE A 31 -3.04 33.48 19.61
CA ILE A 31 -3.12 32.95 18.23
C ILE A 31 -1.91 32.08 17.88
N CYS A 32 -0.77 32.30 18.53
CA CYS A 32 0.43 31.48 18.27
C CYS A 32 0.40 30.08 18.91
N VAL A 33 -0.46 29.81 19.89
CA VAL A 33 -0.56 28.50 20.54
C VAL A 33 -1.49 27.55 19.76
N ALA A 34 -2.41 28.07 18.96
CA ALA A 34 -3.35 27.26 18.17
C ALA A 34 -2.76 26.78 16.82
N ALA A 35 -1.59 27.29 16.39
CA ALA A 35 -0.98 26.94 15.12
C ALA A 35 0.04 25.78 15.17
N ILE A 36 0.27 25.20 16.36
CA ILE A 36 1.26 24.10 16.55
C ILE A 36 0.61 22.71 16.49
N ALA A 37 -0.67 22.61 16.24
CA ALA A 37 -1.43 21.37 16.40
C ALA A 37 -1.86 20.68 15.10
N ILE A 38 -1.34 21.00 13.92
CA ILE A 38 -1.69 20.25 12.71
C ILE A 38 -0.47 20.10 11.79
N THR A 39 0.53 19.38 12.25
CA THR A 39 1.31 18.50 11.41
C THR A 39 1.25 17.11 12.04
N ALA A 40 0.08 16.53 12.01
CA ALA A 40 -0.02 15.09 12.04
C ALA A 40 0.59 14.62 10.72
N PHE A 41 1.92 14.58 10.63
CA PHE A 41 2.58 13.68 9.71
C PHE A 41 1.91 12.34 9.96
N ALA A 42 1.37 11.75 8.90
CA ALA A 42 0.82 10.41 8.98
C ALA A 42 1.97 9.50 9.44
N ALA A 43 2.09 9.35 10.76
CA ALA A 43 3.14 8.57 11.40
C ALA A 43 3.12 7.17 10.81
N ASP A 44 4.27 6.57 10.63
CA ASP A 44 4.37 5.19 10.18
C ASP A 44 3.95 4.30 11.35
N PRO A 45 2.73 3.73 11.36
CA PRO A 45 2.20 3.06 12.55
C PRO A 45 3.11 1.92 13.04
N TRP A 46 3.85 1.31 12.11
CA TRP A 46 4.79 0.23 12.42
C TRP A 46 6.06 0.67 13.15
N LYS A 47 6.34 1.97 13.23
CA LYS A 47 7.46 2.53 13.99
C LYS A 47 7.03 3.02 15.37
N ASP A 48 5.86 3.65 15.43
CA ASP A 48 5.47 4.47 16.57
C ASP A 48 4.47 3.79 17.48
N LYS A 49 3.73 2.78 17.00
CA LYS A 49 2.67 2.13 17.76
C LYS A 49 2.89 0.62 17.90
N GLU A 50 2.48 0.06 19.01
CA GLU A 50 2.28 -1.37 19.15
C GLU A 50 1.12 -1.83 18.25
N TYR A 51 1.25 -3.00 17.61
CA TYR A 51 0.24 -3.49 16.68
C TYR A 51 -1.15 -3.67 17.33
N LYS A 52 -1.20 -3.94 18.63
CA LYS A 52 -2.46 -4.03 19.40
C LYS A 52 -3.21 -2.70 19.46
N ALA A 53 -2.50 -1.59 19.34
CA ALA A 53 -3.08 -0.24 19.30
C ALA A 53 -3.42 0.25 17.87
N TRP A 54 -3.13 -0.53 16.83
CA TRP A 54 -3.44 -0.13 15.46
C TRP A 54 -4.95 -0.10 15.22
N THR A 55 -5.40 0.99 14.62
CA THR A 55 -6.76 1.14 14.09
C THR A 55 -6.89 0.40 12.75
N MET A 56 -8.08 0.29 12.19
CA MET A 56 -8.27 -0.26 10.84
C MET A 56 -7.52 0.57 9.79
N GLU A 57 -7.45 1.89 9.96
CA GLU A 57 -6.70 2.77 9.07
C GLU A 57 -5.18 2.52 9.14
N ASP A 58 -4.62 2.35 10.35
CA ASP A 58 -3.22 1.95 10.53
C ASP A 58 -2.94 0.60 9.83
N VAL A 59 -3.82 -0.36 10.00
CA VAL A 59 -3.74 -1.68 9.35
C VAL A 59 -3.76 -1.56 7.83
N GLN A 60 -4.69 -0.79 7.28
CA GLN A 60 -4.77 -0.54 5.84
C GLN A 60 -3.50 0.14 5.32
N LYS A 61 -2.96 1.11 6.06
CA LYS A 61 -1.68 1.74 5.70
C LYS A 61 -0.55 0.71 5.62
N VAL A 62 -0.44 -0.21 6.57
CA VAL A 62 0.55 -1.28 6.52
C VAL A 62 0.34 -2.19 5.31
N LEU A 63 -0.89 -2.61 5.03
CA LEU A 63 -1.21 -3.61 4.00
C LEU A 63 -1.25 -3.05 2.58
N PHE A 64 -1.29 -1.72 2.40
CA PHE A 64 -1.41 -1.09 1.08
C PHE A 64 -0.40 0.01 0.80
N ASP A 65 0.21 0.63 1.82
CA ASP A 65 1.10 1.79 1.67
C ASP A 65 2.30 1.73 2.61
N SER A 66 2.99 0.61 2.63
CA SER A 66 4.16 0.38 3.47
C SER A 66 5.37 -0.09 2.64
N PRO A 67 6.58 -0.07 3.22
CA PRO A 67 7.78 -0.61 2.56
C PRO A 67 7.65 -2.07 2.13
N TRP A 68 6.83 -2.87 2.80
CA TRP A 68 6.61 -4.29 2.54
C TRP A 68 5.62 -4.58 1.41
N VAL A 69 4.97 -3.56 0.86
CA VAL A 69 3.95 -3.71 -0.18
C VAL A 69 4.32 -2.89 -1.39
N LYS A 70 4.20 -3.49 -2.58
CA LYS A 70 4.42 -2.82 -3.87
C LYS A 70 3.23 -3.03 -4.77
N MET A 71 2.74 -1.94 -5.33
CA MET A 71 1.72 -1.95 -6.38
C MET A 71 2.43 -1.86 -7.73
N VAL A 72 2.28 -2.88 -8.56
CA VAL A 72 2.91 -2.97 -9.88
C VAL A 72 1.84 -2.79 -10.95
N GLU A 73 1.91 -1.69 -11.67
CA GLU A 73 1.02 -1.40 -12.80
C GLU A 73 1.46 -2.18 -14.03
N VAL A 74 0.51 -2.85 -14.68
CA VAL A 74 0.74 -3.63 -15.90
C VAL A 74 -0.32 -3.28 -16.92
N GLY A 75 0.11 -2.95 -18.15
CA GLY A 75 -0.80 -2.86 -19.29
C GLY A 75 -1.46 -4.21 -19.55
N ALA A 76 -2.76 -4.22 -19.73
CA ALA A 76 -3.59 -5.42 -19.81
C ALA A 76 -4.25 -5.60 -21.19
N PRO A 77 -3.48 -5.86 -22.24
CA PRO A 77 -4.01 -6.00 -23.60
C PRO A 77 -4.91 -7.24 -23.78
N TRP A 78 -4.94 -8.15 -22.82
CA TRP A 78 -5.87 -9.29 -22.78
C TRP A 78 -7.28 -8.90 -22.38
N LEU A 79 -7.48 -7.76 -21.70
CA LEU A 79 -8.79 -7.20 -21.41
C LEU A 79 -9.32 -6.48 -22.63
N LYS A 80 -10.29 -7.11 -23.31
CA LYS A 80 -10.90 -6.57 -24.53
C LYS A 80 -12.18 -5.81 -24.20
N GLY A 81 -12.52 -4.83 -25.03
CA GLY A 81 -13.73 -4.03 -24.88
C GLY A 81 -13.44 -2.61 -24.39
N SER A 82 -14.10 -2.18 -23.32
CA SER A 82 -13.85 -0.88 -22.71
C SER A 82 -12.52 -0.87 -21.94
N THR A 83 -11.92 0.30 -21.78
CA THR A 83 -10.74 0.49 -20.94
C THR A 83 -11.08 0.20 -19.47
N HIS A 84 -10.32 -0.68 -18.84
CA HIS A 84 -10.51 -1.10 -17.45
C HIS A 84 -9.32 -0.66 -16.60
N PHE A 85 -9.63 -0.25 -15.39
CA PHE A 85 -8.64 -0.06 -14.34
C PHE A 85 -9.00 -0.98 -13.17
N LEU A 86 -8.16 -2.00 -12.95
CA LEU A 86 -8.37 -3.00 -11.92
C LEU A 86 -7.25 -2.90 -10.87
N THR A 87 -7.61 -2.57 -9.64
CA THR A 87 -6.68 -2.44 -8.51
C THR A 87 -7.15 -3.25 -7.31
N PRO A 88 -6.23 -3.86 -6.53
CA PRO A 88 -6.57 -4.37 -5.22
C PRO A 88 -7.06 -3.23 -4.32
N LEU A 89 -8.18 -3.45 -3.66
CA LEU A 89 -8.78 -2.48 -2.74
C LEU A 89 -8.74 -3.00 -1.31
N PRO A 90 -8.59 -2.11 -0.31
CA PRO A 90 -8.90 -2.46 1.06
C PRO A 90 -10.31 -2.99 1.17
N VAL A 91 -10.52 -3.92 2.10
CA VAL A 91 -11.85 -4.47 2.37
C VAL A 91 -12.25 -4.20 3.81
N ASP A 92 -13.56 -3.98 4.03
CA ASP A 92 -14.15 -3.90 5.35
C ASP A 92 -14.20 -5.29 6.03
N CYS A 93 -14.71 -5.34 7.24
CA CYS A 93 -14.86 -6.60 7.97
C CYS A 93 -15.81 -7.61 7.32
N ASN A 94 -16.62 -7.18 6.37
CA ASN A 94 -17.53 -8.05 5.61
C ASN A 94 -16.93 -8.49 4.27
N GLY A 95 -15.68 -8.09 3.97
CA GLY A 95 -15.01 -8.37 2.72
C GLY A 95 -15.48 -7.49 1.55
N ARG A 96 -16.17 -6.38 1.84
CA ARG A 96 -16.62 -5.44 0.81
C ARG A 96 -15.52 -4.45 0.49
N PRO A 97 -15.25 -4.17 -0.78
CA PRO A 97 -14.26 -3.17 -1.17
C PRO A 97 -14.59 -1.80 -0.60
N GLU A 98 -13.63 -1.16 0.05
CA GLU A 98 -13.74 0.23 0.51
C GLU A 98 -13.31 1.18 -0.61
N TRP A 99 -14.29 1.64 -1.38
CA TRP A 99 -14.10 2.63 -2.43
C TRP A 99 -13.75 4.00 -1.83
N GLY A 100 -12.80 4.71 -2.46
CA GLY A 100 -12.38 6.05 -2.02
C GLY A 100 -11.31 6.09 -0.94
N LYS A 101 -10.96 4.96 -0.34
CA LYS A 101 -9.78 4.84 0.52
C LYS A 101 -8.65 4.20 -0.28
N GLY A 102 -7.72 5.01 -0.76
CA GLY A 102 -6.61 4.54 -1.58
C GLY A 102 -6.93 4.48 -3.07
N ASP A 103 -7.84 5.34 -3.53
CA ASP A 103 -8.13 5.52 -4.96
C ASP A 103 -6.87 6.04 -5.67
N ARG A 104 -6.02 5.09 -6.06
CA ARG A 104 -4.86 5.35 -6.89
C ARG A 104 -5.28 5.27 -8.34
N THR A 105 -5.92 6.35 -8.81
CA THR A 105 -6.04 6.56 -10.25
C THR A 105 -4.62 6.54 -10.83
N PRO A 106 -4.29 5.65 -11.77
CA PRO A 106 -2.95 5.62 -12.36
C PRO A 106 -2.64 6.98 -12.96
N SER A 107 -1.41 7.43 -12.83
CA SER A 107 -0.95 8.66 -13.49
C SER A 107 -1.20 8.62 -15.01
N SER A 108 -1.18 7.42 -15.61
CA SER A 108 -1.50 7.18 -17.02
C SER A 108 -2.96 7.48 -17.37
N TRP A 109 -3.91 7.33 -16.44
CA TRP A 109 -5.32 7.67 -16.68
C TRP A 109 -5.57 9.18 -16.72
N ALA A 110 -4.81 9.95 -15.92
CA ALA A 110 -4.84 11.40 -15.98
C ALA A 110 -4.35 11.96 -17.33
N THR A 111 -3.63 11.16 -18.12
CA THR A 111 -3.08 11.51 -19.45
C THR A 111 -3.85 10.91 -20.62
N GLY A 112 -5.04 10.31 -20.40
CA GLY A 112 -5.89 9.75 -21.46
C GLY A 112 -5.43 8.39 -21.98
N ALA A 113 -5.14 7.46 -21.05
CA ALA A 113 -4.77 6.08 -21.39
C ALA A 113 -5.87 5.41 -22.21
N THR A 114 -5.45 4.81 -23.33
CA THR A 114 -6.32 4.03 -24.22
C THR A 114 -6.26 2.52 -23.94
N GLU A 115 -5.39 2.10 -23.01
CA GLU A 115 -5.16 0.71 -22.66
C GLU A 115 -5.68 0.40 -21.26
N SER A 116 -6.18 -0.83 -21.09
CA SER A 116 -6.54 -1.34 -19.76
C SER A 116 -5.31 -1.53 -18.89
N ILE A 117 -5.44 -1.25 -17.60
CA ILE A 117 -4.38 -1.41 -16.60
C ILE A 117 -4.87 -2.32 -15.49
N VAL A 118 -4.03 -3.27 -15.11
CA VAL A 118 -4.23 -4.15 -13.95
C VAL A 118 -3.09 -3.91 -12.97
N ILE A 119 -3.44 -3.71 -11.70
CA ILE A 119 -2.46 -3.57 -10.63
C ILE A 119 -2.29 -4.92 -9.93
N PHE A 120 -1.03 -5.33 -9.81
CA PHE A 120 -0.62 -6.45 -8.99
C PHE A 120 -0.06 -5.95 -7.67
N GLN A 121 -0.60 -6.43 -6.58
CA GLN A 121 -0.04 -6.20 -5.26
C GLN A 121 0.97 -7.29 -4.95
N VAL A 122 2.21 -6.89 -4.68
CA VAL A 122 3.31 -7.77 -4.26
C VAL A 122 3.63 -7.45 -2.81
N THR A 123 3.42 -8.41 -1.91
CA THR A 123 3.53 -8.22 -0.46
C THR A 123 4.60 -9.11 0.14
N TRP A 124 5.52 -8.54 0.91
CA TRP A 124 6.49 -9.26 1.72
C TRP A 124 5.82 -9.81 2.99
N GLN A 125 5.22 -10.98 2.86
CA GLN A 125 4.32 -11.56 3.87
C GLN A 125 5.05 -12.09 5.10
N SER A 126 6.31 -12.54 4.97
CA SER A 126 7.08 -13.09 6.10
C SER A 126 7.42 -12.06 7.17
N SER A 127 7.36 -10.76 6.86
CA SER A 127 7.62 -9.73 7.86
C SER A 127 6.64 -9.79 9.03
N ARG A 128 7.16 -9.55 10.23
CA ARG A 128 6.34 -9.49 11.45
C ARG A 128 5.29 -8.39 11.36
N THR A 129 5.65 -7.25 10.78
CA THR A 129 4.75 -6.09 10.60
C THR A 129 3.53 -6.44 9.74
N VAL A 130 3.72 -7.10 8.60
CA VAL A 130 2.59 -7.51 7.73
C VAL A 130 1.75 -8.59 8.39
N ARG A 131 2.38 -9.56 9.07
CA ARG A 131 1.67 -10.61 9.83
C ARG A 131 0.85 -9.99 10.96
N ALA A 132 1.43 -9.04 11.69
CA ALA A 132 0.73 -8.30 12.74
C ALA A 132 -0.46 -7.50 12.21
N ALA A 133 -0.33 -6.85 11.03
CA ALA A 133 -1.42 -6.12 10.42
C ALA A 133 -2.57 -7.04 10.02
N LYS A 134 -2.29 -8.18 9.40
CA LYS A 134 -3.32 -9.18 9.05
C LYS A 134 -4.00 -9.77 10.29
N PHE A 135 -3.22 -10.08 11.33
CA PHE A 135 -3.77 -10.53 12.59
C PHE A 135 -4.67 -9.45 13.21
N ARG A 136 -4.19 -8.20 13.28
CA ARG A 136 -4.94 -7.07 13.85
C ARG A 136 -6.22 -6.81 13.06
N GLN A 137 -6.19 -6.87 11.73
CA GLN A 137 -7.40 -6.79 10.90
C GLN A 137 -8.43 -7.85 11.29
N SER A 138 -7.98 -9.10 11.42
CA SER A 138 -8.86 -10.21 11.80
C SER A 138 -9.41 -10.04 13.22
N SER A 139 -8.61 -9.53 14.15
CA SER A 139 -9.02 -9.23 15.53
C SER A 139 -10.04 -8.09 15.57
N LEU A 140 -9.79 -6.96 14.88
CA LEU A 140 -10.74 -5.85 14.79
C LEU A 140 -12.08 -6.26 14.16
N CYS A 141 -12.05 -7.28 13.31
CA CYS A 141 -13.25 -7.86 12.70
C CYS A 141 -13.88 -8.98 13.54
N GLY A 142 -13.41 -9.22 14.75
CA GLY A 142 -13.95 -10.25 15.65
C GLY A 142 -13.74 -11.70 15.17
N ARG A 143 -12.79 -11.95 14.26
CA ARG A 143 -12.53 -13.27 13.68
C ARG A 143 -11.52 -14.10 14.48
N VAL A 144 -10.66 -13.43 15.25
CA VAL A 144 -9.64 -14.07 16.08
C VAL A 144 -9.57 -13.37 17.43
N ASP A 145 -9.17 -14.13 18.44
CA ASP A 145 -8.93 -13.62 19.78
C ASP A 145 -7.70 -12.70 19.80
N PRO A 146 -7.84 -11.42 20.22
CA PRO A 146 -6.71 -10.49 20.26
C PRO A 146 -5.54 -10.92 21.15
N GLU A 147 -5.78 -11.73 22.17
CA GLU A 147 -4.73 -12.17 23.11
C GLU A 147 -3.77 -13.22 22.50
N LYS A 148 -4.19 -13.91 21.44
CA LYS A 148 -3.36 -14.91 20.75
C LYS A 148 -2.34 -14.34 19.79
N GLY A 149 -2.29 -13.03 19.63
CA GLY A 149 -1.47 -12.39 18.60
C GLY A 149 0.03 -12.50 18.86
N ASP A 150 0.46 -12.37 20.10
CA ASP A 150 1.89 -12.40 20.43
C ASP A 150 2.47 -13.77 20.12
N ASP A 151 1.82 -14.85 20.55
CA ASP A 151 2.23 -16.23 20.28
C ASP A 151 2.38 -16.51 18.79
N LEU A 152 1.40 -16.03 17.97
CA LEU A 152 1.43 -16.21 16.50
C LEU A 152 2.49 -15.36 15.80
N LEU A 153 3.01 -14.34 16.45
CA LEU A 153 4.00 -13.42 15.89
C LEU A 153 5.42 -13.65 16.42
N GLU A 154 5.61 -14.53 17.41
CA GLU A 154 6.92 -14.87 17.95
C GLU A 154 7.80 -15.57 16.91
N ASP A 155 7.23 -16.52 16.20
CA ASP A 155 7.98 -17.30 15.23
C ASP A 155 8.31 -16.49 13.98
N THR A 156 9.58 -16.50 13.58
CA THR A 156 10.01 -16.01 12.28
C THR A 156 9.86 -17.15 11.28
N PRO A 157 9.15 -16.97 10.17
CA PRO A 157 9.06 -18.00 9.12
C PRO A 157 10.44 -18.40 8.61
N ASP A 158 10.63 -19.68 8.33
CA ASP A 158 11.88 -20.23 7.79
C ASP A 158 12.21 -19.69 6.40
N ASP A 159 11.19 -19.23 5.68
CA ASP A 159 11.29 -18.68 4.33
C ASP A 159 11.00 -17.17 4.28
N TYR A 160 11.53 -16.49 3.27
CA TYR A 160 10.94 -15.25 2.81
C TYR A 160 9.68 -15.60 2.01
N ILE A 161 8.55 -15.05 2.43
CA ILE A 161 7.26 -15.33 1.81
C ILE A 161 6.80 -14.07 1.07
N ILE A 162 6.60 -14.20 -0.25
CA ILE A 162 6.04 -13.13 -1.09
C ILE A 162 4.67 -13.58 -1.60
N ILE A 163 3.67 -12.73 -1.38
CA ILE A 163 2.33 -12.92 -1.93
C ILE A 163 2.13 -11.97 -3.10
N VAL A 164 1.61 -12.53 -4.20
CA VAL A 164 1.13 -11.77 -5.36
C VAL A 164 -0.36 -11.99 -5.51
N ASN A 165 -1.11 -10.90 -5.54
CA ASN A 165 -2.55 -10.93 -5.81
C ASN A 165 -2.96 -9.75 -6.69
N SER A 166 -4.06 -9.92 -7.41
CA SER A 166 -4.65 -8.90 -8.27
C SER A 166 -6.14 -9.22 -8.49
N PRO A 167 -6.97 -8.23 -8.81
CA PRO A 167 -8.34 -8.47 -9.28
C PRO A 167 -8.40 -9.32 -10.56
N ASP A 168 -7.34 -9.31 -11.37
CA ASP A 168 -7.19 -10.14 -12.57
C ASP A 168 -5.82 -10.79 -12.61
N MET A 169 -5.81 -12.11 -12.44
CA MET A 169 -4.61 -12.95 -12.45
C MET A 169 -4.51 -13.79 -13.75
N THR A 170 -5.25 -13.43 -14.79
CA THR A 170 -5.24 -14.13 -16.10
C THR A 170 -3.85 -14.42 -16.65
N PRO A 171 -2.83 -13.53 -16.54
CA PRO A 171 -1.49 -13.85 -17.02
C PRO A 171 -0.86 -15.11 -16.41
N PHE A 172 -1.32 -15.53 -15.23
CA PHE A 172 -0.83 -16.72 -14.51
C PHE A 172 -1.74 -17.93 -14.66
N GLU A 173 -2.79 -17.81 -15.49
CA GLU A 173 -3.70 -18.93 -15.73
C GLU A 173 -2.97 -20.10 -16.42
N GLY A 174 -3.26 -21.31 -15.94
CA GLY A 174 -2.71 -22.54 -16.50
C GLY A 174 -1.26 -22.84 -16.11
N LEU A 175 -0.56 -21.94 -15.40
CA LEU A 175 0.76 -22.24 -14.86
C LEU A 175 0.62 -23.14 -13.62
N ASP A 176 1.50 -24.13 -13.58
CA ASP A 176 1.72 -24.98 -12.41
C ASP A 176 2.85 -24.43 -11.53
N GLU A 177 3.14 -25.12 -10.44
CA GLU A 177 4.20 -24.73 -9.50
C GLU A 177 5.56 -24.65 -10.19
N ASP A 178 5.94 -25.66 -10.97
CA ASP A 178 7.22 -25.70 -11.67
C ASP A 178 7.36 -24.56 -12.70
N GLY A 179 6.29 -24.27 -13.40
CA GLY A 179 6.22 -23.14 -14.33
C GLY A 179 6.44 -21.81 -13.63
N LEU A 180 5.80 -21.62 -12.49
CA LEU A 180 5.93 -20.40 -11.67
C LEU A 180 7.33 -20.26 -11.05
N ILE A 181 7.93 -21.35 -10.57
CA ILE A 181 9.30 -21.35 -10.04
C ILE A 181 10.29 -20.90 -11.11
N LYS A 182 10.18 -21.43 -12.31
CA LYS A 182 11.11 -21.12 -13.44
C LYS A 182 11.08 -19.65 -13.87
N ILE A 183 9.94 -18.98 -13.73
CA ILE A 183 9.77 -17.60 -14.19
C ILE A 183 9.92 -16.55 -13.10
N THR A 184 10.14 -16.96 -11.84
CA THR A 184 10.13 -16.07 -10.68
C THR A 184 11.45 -16.13 -9.92
N ASN A 185 11.96 -14.95 -9.48
CA ASN A 185 13.17 -14.87 -8.67
C ASN A 185 13.12 -13.64 -7.75
N LEU A 186 13.82 -13.70 -6.62
CA LEU A 186 14.36 -12.51 -5.99
C LEU A 186 15.71 -12.21 -6.63
N VAL A 187 15.95 -10.96 -7.00
CA VAL A 187 17.14 -10.54 -7.74
C VAL A 187 17.83 -9.43 -6.97
N ASP A 188 19.09 -9.62 -6.67
CA ASP A 188 19.96 -8.54 -6.21
C ASP A 188 20.27 -7.61 -7.40
N PRO A 189 19.86 -6.34 -7.36
CA PRO A 189 20.02 -5.45 -8.50
C PRO A 189 21.48 -5.09 -8.81
N LYS A 190 22.40 -5.23 -7.84
CA LYS A 190 23.83 -4.92 -8.01
C LYS A 190 24.59 -6.09 -8.61
N THR A 191 24.45 -7.27 -8.02
CA THR A 191 25.20 -8.45 -8.41
C THR A 191 24.50 -9.29 -9.47
N GLN A 192 23.20 -9.03 -9.72
CA GLN A 192 22.31 -9.83 -10.58
C GLN A 192 22.16 -11.29 -10.09
N LYS A 193 22.56 -11.56 -8.83
CA LYS A 193 22.33 -12.86 -8.20
C LYS A 193 20.83 -13.10 -8.09
N LYS A 194 20.41 -14.30 -8.47
CA LYS A 194 19.02 -14.74 -8.42
C LYS A 194 18.82 -15.78 -7.33
N ILE A 195 17.74 -15.64 -6.59
CA ILE A 195 17.25 -16.60 -5.62
C ILE A 195 15.91 -17.10 -6.17
N ALA A 196 15.84 -18.35 -6.57
CA ALA A 196 14.58 -18.97 -7.02
C ALA A 196 13.71 -19.33 -5.80
N PRO A 197 12.38 -19.32 -5.94
CA PRO A 197 11.52 -19.87 -4.90
C PRO A 197 11.68 -21.41 -4.83
N GLU A 198 11.57 -21.96 -3.61
CA GLU A 198 11.57 -23.41 -3.39
C GLU A 198 10.19 -24.02 -3.61
N SER A 199 9.13 -23.25 -3.38
CA SER A 199 7.76 -23.68 -3.61
C SER A 199 6.81 -22.52 -3.89
N VAL A 200 5.69 -22.83 -4.53
CA VAL A 200 4.63 -21.86 -4.85
C VAL A 200 3.26 -22.47 -4.53
N LEU A 201 2.53 -21.83 -3.61
CA LEU A 201 1.13 -22.16 -3.38
C LEU A 201 0.24 -21.37 -4.34
N ILE A 202 -0.60 -22.07 -5.09
CA ILE A 202 -1.52 -21.50 -6.06
C ILE A 202 -2.94 -21.57 -5.48
N ALA A 203 -3.46 -20.43 -5.02
CA ALA A 203 -4.81 -20.36 -4.48
C ALA A 203 -5.84 -20.08 -5.60
N LYS A 204 -6.84 -20.95 -5.73
CA LYS A 204 -7.92 -20.85 -6.72
C LYS A 204 -9.28 -20.99 -6.04
N TYR A 205 -10.28 -20.30 -6.56
CA TYR A 205 -11.66 -20.60 -6.18
C TYR A 205 -12.10 -21.91 -6.85
N GLY A 206 -12.99 -22.64 -6.20
CA GLY A 206 -13.49 -23.90 -6.73
C GLY A 206 -14.00 -23.78 -8.17
N GLY A 207 -13.52 -24.67 -9.05
CA GLY A 207 -13.90 -24.71 -10.46
C GLY A 207 -13.26 -23.67 -11.37
N ARG A 208 -12.38 -22.78 -10.86
CA ARG A 208 -11.66 -21.79 -11.67
C ARG A 208 -10.25 -22.25 -11.98
N THR A 209 -9.78 -21.96 -13.18
CA THR A 209 -8.38 -22.21 -13.63
C THR A 209 -7.47 -21.06 -13.26
N THR A 210 -8.00 -19.83 -13.24
CA THR A 210 -7.28 -18.61 -12.88
C THR A 210 -7.08 -18.53 -11.36
N PRO A 211 -5.85 -18.37 -10.87
CA PRO A 211 -5.60 -18.15 -9.45
C PRO A 211 -6.14 -16.78 -9.00
N TYR A 212 -6.42 -16.63 -7.72
CA TYR A 212 -6.66 -15.32 -7.12
C TYR A 212 -5.46 -14.83 -6.30
N GLN A 213 -4.55 -15.76 -5.92
CA GLN A 213 -3.34 -15.47 -5.18
C GLN A 213 -2.26 -16.49 -5.48
N LEU A 214 -1.02 -16.01 -5.55
CA LEU A 214 0.19 -16.82 -5.59
C LEU A 214 1.03 -16.52 -4.34
N THR A 215 1.54 -17.57 -3.67
CA THR A 215 2.41 -17.43 -2.52
C THR A 215 3.73 -18.12 -2.80
N PHE A 216 4.78 -17.35 -2.96
CA PHE A 216 6.13 -17.80 -3.24
C PHE A 216 6.92 -17.91 -1.95
N LYS A 217 7.62 -19.02 -1.75
CA LYS A 217 8.53 -19.24 -0.63
C LYS A 217 9.96 -19.28 -1.13
N PHE A 218 10.80 -18.40 -0.62
CA PHE A 218 12.21 -18.30 -0.97
C PHE A 218 13.06 -18.67 0.24
N PRO A 219 14.13 -19.47 0.06
CA PRO A 219 14.96 -19.89 1.17
C PRO A 219 15.67 -18.70 1.82
N ARG A 220 15.65 -18.63 3.15
CA ARG A 220 16.46 -17.65 3.90
C ARG A 220 17.93 -18.00 3.94
N LYS A 221 18.26 -19.30 3.80
CA LYS A 221 19.61 -19.81 3.85
C LYS A 221 19.92 -20.63 2.60
N THR A 222 21.16 -20.58 2.19
CA THR A 222 21.70 -21.48 1.17
C THR A 222 21.88 -22.90 1.74
N ALA A 223 22.17 -23.87 0.88
CA ALA A 223 22.50 -25.24 1.34
C ALA A 223 23.74 -25.27 2.27
N ALA A 224 24.60 -24.27 2.20
CA ALA A 224 25.76 -24.11 3.10
C ALA A 224 25.40 -23.41 4.43
N GLY A 225 24.12 -23.04 4.64
CA GLY A 225 23.68 -22.35 5.84
C GLY A 225 23.85 -20.83 5.83
N GLU A 226 24.44 -20.27 4.80
CA GLU A 226 24.67 -18.82 4.64
C GLU A 226 23.36 -18.10 4.27
N PRO A 227 23.13 -16.85 4.73
CA PRO A 227 22.00 -16.05 4.34
C PRO A 227 21.91 -15.90 2.81
N THR A 228 20.76 -16.10 2.23
CA THR A 228 20.53 -15.89 0.79
C THR A 228 20.50 -14.42 0.43
N ILE A 229 19.99 -13.57 1.33
CA ILE A 229 20.03 -12.11 1.27
C ILE A 229 21.06 -11.65 2.32
N PRO A 230 22.19 -11.03 1.94
CA PRO A 230 23.17 -10.49 2.87
C PRO A 230 22.57 -9.42 3.79
N ALA A 231 23.08 -9.34 5.03
CA ALA A 231 22.56 -8.39 6.02
C ALA A 231 22.79 -6.91 5.64
N ASP A 232 23.79 -6.63 4.82
CA ASP A 232 24.13 -5.29 4.31
C ASP A 232 23.45 -4.94 2.98
N GLU A 233 22.64 -5.88 2.43
CA GLU A 233 21.90 -5.62 1.19
C GLU A 233 20.81 -4.57 1.44
N LYS A 234 20.77 -3.57 0.55
CA LYS A 234 19.86 -2.42 0.69
C LYS A 234 18.58 -2.57 -0.11
N GLU A 235 18.62 -3.34 -1.17
CA GLU A 235 17.51 -3.47 -2.10
C GLU A 235 17.45 -4.88 -2.69
N ILE A 236 16.26 -5.44 -2.82
CA ILE A 236 16.00 -6.67 -3.55
C ILE A 236 14.81 -6.47 -4.48
N GLU A 237 14.86 -7.03 -5.69
CA GLU A 237 13.75 -6.98 -6.65
C GLU A 237 13.06 -8.34 -6.72
N PHE A 238 11.76 -8.39 -6.46
CA PHE A 238 10.93 -9.51 -6.88
C PHE A 238 10.66 -9.37 -8.37
N PHE A 239 11.01 -10.40 -9.12
CA PHE A 239 10.80 -10.49 -10.55
C PHE A 239 10.01 -11.73 -10.89
N SER A 240 8.94 -11.58 -11.69
CA SER A 240 8.20 -12.70 -12.29
C SER A 240 7.76 -12.33 -13.69
N GLN A 241 7.87 -13.27 -14.66
CA GLN A 241 7.48 -13.02 -16.04
C GLN A 241 6.58 -14.13 -16.58
N ALA A 242 5.27 -13.84 -16.64
CA ALA A 242 4.27 -14.72 -17.25
C ALA A 242 3.94 -14.25 -18.68
N GLY A 243 4.47 -14.93 -19.67
CA GLY A 243 4.37 -14.52 -21.07
C GLY A 243 4.96 -13.12 -21.31
N LYS A 244 4.11 -12.18 -21.74
CA LYS A 244 4.52 -10.77 -21.96
C LYS A 244 4.44 -9.91 -20.70
N VAL A 245 3.80 -10.38 -19.65
CA VAL A 245 3.63 -9.66 -18.40
C VAL A 245 4.87 -9.81 -17.55
N LYS A 246 5.44 -8.68 -17.13
CA LYS A 246 6.60 -8.62 -16.23
C LYS A 246 6.21 -7.90 -14.94
N LEU A 247 6.29 -8.60 -13.83
CA LEU A 247 6.16 -8.00 -12.51
C LEU A 247 7.56 -7.71 -11.96
N LYS A 248 7.81 -6.45 -11.63
CA LYS A 248 9.04 -5.97 -11.01
C LYS A 248 8.68 -5.17 -9.77
N ALA A 249 8.95 -5.72 -8.61
CA ALA A 249 8.68 -5.07 -7.34
C ALA A 249 9.98 -4.89 -6.55
N LYS A 250 10.43 -3.64 -6.41
CA LYS A 250 11.66 -3.29 -5.69
C LYS A 250 11.37 -3.03 -4.23
N PHE A 251 12.00 -3.78 -3.35
CA PHE A 251 11.92 -3.65 -1.91
C PHE A 251 13.20 -3.00 -1.39
N GLN A 252 13.07 -1.82 -0.77
CA GLN A 252 14.15 -1.15 -0.08
C GLN A 252 14.27 -1.73 1.33
N LEU A 253 15.16 -2.70 1.52
CA LEU A 253 15.29 -3.44 2.76
C LEU A 253 15.65 -2.54 3.95
N SER A 254 16.40 -1.47 3.71
CA SER A 254 16.73 -0.47 4.72
C SER A 254 15.50 0.30 5.26
N LYS A 255 14.38 0.33 4.51
CA LYS A 255 13.11 0.91 4.95
C LYS A 255 12.16 -0.11 5.58
N MET A 256 12.42 -1.40 5.36
CA MET A 256 11.64 -2.49 5.94
C MET A 256 12.08 -2.76 7.38
N THR A 257 11.86 -1.74 8.21
CA THR A 257 12.27 -1.74 9.61
C THR A 257 11.03 -1.53 10.47
N GLY A 258 10.72 -2.51 11.27
CA GLY A 258 9.69 -2.43 12.29
C GLY A 258 10.23 -1.83 13.59
N LYS A 259 9.42 -1.85 14.64
CA LYS A 259 9.80 -1.32 15.96
C LYS A 259 11.06 -1.98 16.55
N ASN A 260 11.30 -3.26 16.23
CA ASN A 260 12.38 -4.07 16.80
C ASN A 260 13.59 -4.22 15.83
N GLY A 261 13.68 -3.41 14.78
CA GLY A 261 14.76 -3.47 13.80
C GLY A 261 14.32 -4.01 12.43
N PRO A 262 15.28 -4.53 11.61
CA PRO A 262 14.99 -5.09 10.29
C PRO A 262 13.91 -6.18 10.36
N ASP A 263 12.97 -6.14 9.41
CA ASP A 263 11.78 -6.99 9.42
C ASP A 263 11.45 -7.51 8.01
N LEU A 264 12.04 -8.70 7.68
CA LEU A 264 11.96 -9.34 6.37
C LEU A 264 11.21 -10.67 6.40
#